data_cece818f7d6a0da1b4bd1b4cd080bb29
#
_entry.id   cece818f7d6a0da1b4bd1b4cd080bb29
#
_cell.length_a   1.000
_cell.length_b   1.000
_cell.length_c   1.000
_cell.angle_alpha   90.00
_cell.angle_beta   90.00
_cell.angle_gamma   90.00
#
_symmetry.space_group_name_H-M   'P 1'
#
loop_
_entity.id
_entity.type
_entity.pdbx_description
1 polymer ?
#
loop_
_entity_poly.entity_id
_entity_poly.type
_entity_poly.pdbx_seq_one_letter_code
_entity_poly.pdbx_strand_id
1 'polypeptide(L)'
;SRPQDLSTRQVVLARAQDLAQRYAAAGAQIDTLQEGVVQDLQVAVASVNRLTQGIATVNEQIARVVGSGQTPNDLLDQRDQLVAELSEFVQVTTLPADDGTLAVFVAGGQRLVLGTQSTALAFASDEFDITRGAIAVQDSGTLRTLPSSMLAGGRIGGLLRFQNEDLTDARAALGRMAAAFSTRANEQQALGLDLRAPPGAGAPMFAFGAPLALASQSNARDVAGNFIGSVTMTIADATAL
;
A
#
# COMPACT_ATOMS: atom_id res chain seq x y z
N SER A 1 -1.45 -48.48 -5.73
CA SER A 1 -0.74 -47.53 -6.60
C SER A 1 0.26 -48.29 -7.46
N ARG A 2 0.36 -47.95 -8.71
CA ARG A 2 1.33 -48.51 -9.66
C ARG A 2 2.40 -47.46 -9.98
N PRO A 3 3.50 -47.35 -9.22
CA PRO A 3 4.47 -46.27 -9.34
C PRO A 3 5.24 -46.28 -10.66
N GLN A 4 5.21 -47.39 -11.40
CA GLN A 4 5.85 -47.49 -12.71
C GLN A 4 4.91 -47.14 -13.88
N ASP A 5 3.65 -46.88 -13.64
CA ASP A 5 2.69 -46.52 -14.66
C ASP A 5 2.89 -45.08 -15.12
N LEU A 6 3.29 -44.90 -16.39
CA LEU A 6 3.52 -43.58 -17.02
C LEU A 6 2.27 -42.69 -16.99
N SER A 7 1.08 -43.29 -17.16
CA SER A 7 -0.18 -42.54 -17.15
C SER A 7 -0.46 -41.91 -15.76
N THR A 8 -0.21 -42.65 -14.69
CA THR A 8 -0.34 -42.16 -13.34
C THR A 8 0.67 -41.02 -13.05
N ARG A 9 1.91 -41.13 -13.51
CA ARG A 9 2.93 -40.08 -13.39
C ARG A 9 2.55 -38.80 -14.14
N GLN A 10 2.00 -38.93 -15.35
CA GLN A 10 1.49 -37.81 -16.14
C GLN A 10 0.35 -37.09 -15.43
N VAL A 11 -0.56 -37.80 -14.79
CA VAL A 11 -1.63 -37.21 -13.98
C VAL A 11 -1.07 -36.43 -12.80
N VAL A 12 -0.07 -36.96 -12.11
CA VAL A 12 0.59 -36.22 -10.99
C VAL A 12 1.25 -34.94 -11.49
N LEU A 13 1.98 -34.98 -12.60
CA LEU A 13 2.60 -33.81 -13.21
C LEU A 13 1.56 -32.77 -13.62
N ALA A 14 0.47 -33.20 -14.27
CA ALA A 14 -0.62 -32.30 -14.66
C ALA A 14 -1.26 -31.61 -13.44
N ARG A 15 -1.46 -32.34 -12.33
CA ARG A 15 -1.98 -31.78 -11.07
C ARG A 15 -0.99 -30.82 -10.41
N ALA A 16 0.31 -31.13 -10.48
CA ALA A 16 1.34 -30.23 -9.98
C ALA A 16 1.39 -28.92 -10.77
N GLN A 17 1.27 -29.01 -12.10
CA GLN A 17 1.18 -27.82 -12.98
C GLN A 17 -0.07 -27.00 -12.70
N ASP A 18 -1.26 -27.63 -12.56
CA ASP A 18 -2.51 -26.94 -12.20
C ASP A 18 -2.37 -26.20 -10.86
N LEU A 19 -1.75 -26.84 -9.86
CA LEU A 19 -1.53 -26.22 -8.56
C LEU A 19 -0.58 -25.01 -8.69
N ALA A 20 0.54 -25.13 -9.41
CA ALA A 20 1.47 -24.03 -9.63
C ALA A 20 0.78 -22.84 -10.32
N GLN A 21 -0.06 -23.12 -11.33
CA GLN A 21 -0.85 -22.09 -12.01
C GLN A 21 -1.83 -21.39 -11.07
N ARG A 22 -2.46 -22.12 -10.15
CA ARG A 22 -3.36 -21.53 -9.14
C ARG A 22 -2.62 -20.60 -8.18
N TYR A 23 -1.44 -20.97 -7.72
CA TYR A 23 -0.61 -20.07 -6.89
C TYR A 23 -0.19 -18.82 -7.67
N ALA A 24 0.25 -18.98 -8.92
CA ALA A 24 0.60 -17.85 -9.78
C ALA A 24 -0.60 -16.93 -10.04
N ALA A 25 -1.79 -17.49 -10.32
CA ALA A 25 -3.00 -16.70 -10.51
C ALA A 25 -3.43 -15.95 -9.24
N ALA A 26 -3.31 -16.57 -8.05
CA ALA A 26 -3.58 -15.90 -6.78
C ALA A 26 -2.58 -14.75 -6.53
N GLY A 27 -1.29 -14.93 -6.86
CA GLY A 27 -0.29 -13.86 -6.79
C GLY A 27 -0.64 -12.69 -7.72
N ALA A 28 -0.95 -12.98 -8.99
CA ALA A 28 -1.35 -11.98 -9.96
C ALA A 28 -2.63 -11.20 -9.53
N GLN A 29 -3.56 -11.87 -8.83
CA GLN A 29 -4.73 -11.19 -8.28
C GLN A 29 -4.35 -10.19 -7.20
N ILE A 30 -3.39 -10.50 -6.34
CA ILE A 30 -2.87 -9.56 -5.33
C ILE A 30 -2.18 -8.38 -6.00
N ASP A 31 -1.42 -8.61 -7.07
CA ASP A 31 -0.77 -7.55 -7.85
C ASP A 31 -1.81 -6.61 -8.49
N THR A 32 -2.87 -7.15 -9.07
CA THR A 32 -3.98 -6.37 -9.63
C THR A 32 -4.67 -5.51 -8.57
N LEU A 33 -4.89 -6.06 -7.36
CA LEU A 33 -5.45 -5.30 -6.24
C LEU A 33 -4.51 -4.16 -5.82
N GLN A 34 -3.20 -4.42 -5.79
CA GLN A 34 -2.20 -3.39 -5.48
C GLN A 34 -2.22 -2.23 -6.49
N GLU A 35 -2.31 -2.54 -7.79
CA GLU A 35 -2.45 -1.53 -8.85
C GLU A 35 -3.74 -0.73 -8.69
N GLY A 36 -4.84 -1.38 -8.35
CA GLY A 36 -6.12 -0.72 -8.07
C GLY A 36 -6.02 0.27 -6.90
N VAL A 37 -5.34 -0.11 -5.81
CA VAL A 37 -5.10 0.78 -4.67
C VAL A 37 -4.29 2.01 -5.07
N VAL A 38 -3.25 1.84 -5.88
CA VAL A 38 -2.43 2.96 -6.38
C VAL A 38 -3.29 3.94 -7.19
N GLN A 39 -4.13 3.45 -8.09
CA GLN A 39 -5.06 4.29 -8.86
C GLN A 39 -6.08 5.01 -7.96
N ASP A 40 -6.65 4.30 -6.99
CA ASP A 40 -7.60 4.88 -6.03
C ASP A 40 -6.97 5.96 -5.15
N LEU A 41 -5.70 5.78 -4.73
CA LEU A 41 -4.95 6.81 -4.01
C LEU A 41 -4.72 8.07 -4.86
N GLN A 42 -4.37 7.91 -6.13
CA GLN A 42 -4.21 9.04 -7.06
C GLN A 42 -5.51 9.85 -7.22
N VAL A 43 -6.63 9.15 -7.40
CA VAL A 43 -7.96 9.78 -7.51
C VAL A 43 -8.35 10.48 -6.20
N ALA A 44 -8.07 9.84 -5.05
CA ALA A 44 -8.35 10.42 -3.75
C ALA A 44 -7.53 11.70 -3.51
N VAL A 45 -6.23 11.70 -3.84
CA VAL A 45 -5.36 12.89 -3.76
C VAL A 45 -5.90 14.04 -4.63
N ALA A 46 -6.29 13.75 -5.86
CA ALA A 46 -6.86 14.75 -6.75
C ALA A 46 -8.18 15.34 -6.18
N SER A 47 -9.02 14.50 -5.57
CA SER A 47 -10.25 14.94 -4.92
C SER A 47 -9.98 15.81 -3.69
N VAL A 48 -9.03 15.42 -2.83
CA VAL A 48 -8.60 16.24 -1.69
C VAL A 48 -8.11 17.60 -2.16
N ASN A 49 -7.25 17.66 -3.17
CA ASN A 49 -6.72 18.93 -3.69
C ASN A 49 -7.83 19.85 -4.24
N ARG A 50 -8.80 19.28 -4.95
CA ARG A 50 -9.95 20.05 -5.44
C ARG A 50 -10.80 20.61 -4.28
N LEU A 51 -11.05 19.81 -3.26
CA LEU A 51 -11.83 20.21 -2.09
C LEU A 51 -11.12 21.29 -1.28
N THR A 52 -9.82 21.12 -1.01
CA THR A 52 -9.02 22.12 -0.27
C THR A 52 -8.92 23.44 -1.03
N GLN A 53 -8.80 23.40 -2.34
CA GLN A 53 -8.83 24.60 -3.16
C GLN A 53 -10.22 25.27 -3.16
N GLY A 54 -11.30 24.48 -3.18
CA GLY A 54 -12.66 24.97 -3.01
C GLY A 54 -12.85 25.68 -1.66
N ILE A 55 -12.39 25.06 -0.55
CA ILE A 55 -12.45 25.66 0.78
C ILE A 55 -11.66 26.98 0.82
N ALA A 56 -10.46 27.04 0.26
CA ALA A 56 -9.66 28.27 0.18
C ALA A 56 -10.38 29.40 -0.59
N THR A 57 -11.04 29.05 -1.70
CA THR A 57 -11.84 29.99 -2.50
C THR A 57 -13.05 30.51 -1.72
N VAL A 58 -13.79 29.64 -1.04
CA VAL A 58 -14.93 30.02 -0.21
C VAL A 58 -14.47 30.87 0.99
N ASN A 59 -13.34 30.53 1.61
CA ASN A 59 -12.73 31.36 2.65
C ASN A 59 -12.47 32.79 2.17
N GLU A 60 -11.93 32.96 0.94
CA GLU A 60 -11.70 34.28 0.36
C GLU A 60 -13.00 35.08 0.20
N GLN A 61 -14.07 34.42 -0.26
CA GLN A 61 -15.38 35.05 -0.40
C GLN A 61 -15.97 35.46 0.96
N ILE A 62 -15.87 34.56 1.95
CA ILE A 62 -16.31 34.85 3.34
C ILE A 62 -15.57 36.04 3.90
N ALA A 63 -14.24 36.09 3.82
CA ALA A 63 -13.45 37.20 4.35
C ALA A 63 -13.83 38.55 3.75
N ARG A 64 -14.14 38.59 2.44
CA ARG A 64 -14.61 39.81 1.76
C ARG A 64 -15.97 40.27 2.29
N VAL A 65 -16.92 39.34 2.49
CA VAL A 65 -18.27 39.67 2.96
C VAL A 65 -18.25 40.08 4.44
N VAL A 66 -17.52 39.34 5.28
CA VAL A 66 -17.32 39.69 6.70
C VAL A 66 -16.67 41.06 6.84
N GLY A 67 -15.67 41.38 6.01
CA GLY A 67 -15.04 42.70 5.95
C GLY A 67 -15.99 43.84 5.61
N SER A 68 -17.15 43.56 4.93
CA SER A 68 -18.21 44.52 4.69
C SER A 68 -19.28 44.62 5.79
N GLY A 69 -19.13 43.83 6.85
CA GLY A 69 -20.04 43.81 8.02
C GLY A 69 -21.30 42.97 7.84
N GLN A 70 -21.31 42.06 6.83
CA GLN A 70 -22.42 41.15 6.53
C GLN A 70 -22.10 39.73 6.97
N THR A 71 -23.13 38.94 7.27
CA THR A 71 -22.97 37.52 7.61
C THR A 71 -23.24 36.65 6.38
N PRO A 72 -22.25 35.91 5.83
CA PRO A 72 -22.39 35.15 4.60
C PRO A 72 -22.86 33.70 4.87
N ASN A 73 -24.09 33.49 5.34
CA ASN A 73 -24.59 32.18 5.76
C ASN A 73 -24.49 31.13 4.66
N ASP A 74 -24.86 31.46 3.42
CA ASP A 74 -24.80 30.52 2.29
C ASP A 74 -23.36 30.06 1.99
N LEU A 75 -22.36 30.94 2.15
CA LEU A 75 -20.95 30.58 1.98
C LEU A 75 -20.42 29.74 3.14
N LEU A 76 -20.92 29.97 4.35
CA LEU A 76 -20.58 29.14 5.51
C LEU A 76 -21.11 27.71 5.33
N ASP A 77 -22.37 27.56 4.91
CA ASP A 77 -22.98 26.26 4.60
C ASP A 77 -22.21 25.54 3.47
N GLN A 78 -21.86 26.28 2.41
CA GLN A 78 -21.06 25.71 1.31
C GLN A 78 -19.69 25.24 1.79
N ARG A 79 -19.01 25.99 2.66
CA ARG A 79 -17.73 25.60 3.25
C ARG A 79 -17.86 24.35 4.10
N ASP A 80 -18.87 24.29 4.94
CA ASP A 80 -19.10 23.16 5.82
C ASP A 80 -19.39 21.89 5.03
N GLN A 81 -20.10 21.99 3.91
CA GLN A 81 -20.29 20.87 2.99
C GLN A 81 -18.95 20.39 2.39
N LEU A 82 -18.08 21.32 1.92
CA LEU A 82 -16.78 20.96 1.38
C LEU A 82 -15.87 20.29 2.44
N VAL A 83 -15.95 20.75 3.70
CA VAL A 83 -15.22 20.13 4.81
C VAL A 83 -15.77 18.74 5.14
N ALA A 84 -17.08 18.54 5.09
CA ALA A 84 -17.69 17.23 5.26
C ALA A 84 -17.25 16.26 4.16
N GLU A 85 -17.30 16.67 2.89
CA GLU A 85 -16.80 15.86 1.77
C GLU A 85 -15.30 15.55 1.90
N LEU A 86 -14.48 16.52 2.33
CA LEU A 86 -13.06 16.31 2.57
C LEU A 86 -12.80 15.26 3.66
N SER A 87 -13.64 15.24 4.69
CA SER A 87 -13.55 14.31 5.82
C SER A 87 -13.79 12.85 5.41
N GLU A 88 -14.46 12.60 4.28
CA GLU A 88 -14.62 11.25 3.72
C GLU A 88 -13.29 10.70 3.19
N PHE A 89 -12.41 11.57 2.68
CA PHE A 89 -11.12 11.18 2.12
C PHE A 89 -10.02 11.08 3.14
N VAL A 90 -10.00 12.01 4.13
CA VAL A 90 -8.93 12.10 5.12
C VAL A 90 -9.47 12.71 6.40
N GLN A 91 -8.97 12.26 7.55
CA GLN A 91 -9.33 12.86 8.83
C GLN A 91 -8.80 14.29 8.90
N VAL A 92 -9.69 15.26 9.10
CA VAL A 92 -9.36 16.69 9.19
C VAL A 92 -9.57 17.23 10.58
N THR A 93 -8.79 18.25 10.93
CA THR A 93 -8.99 19.13 12.06
C THR A 93 -9.12 20.55 11.53
N THR A 94 -10.14 21.28 11.99
CA THR A 94 -10.41 22.64 11.55
C THR A 94 -10.20 23.64 12.67
N LEU A 95 -9.74 24.84 12.33
CA LEU A 95 -9.55 25.96 13.26
C LEU A 95 -10.12 27.24 12.65
N PRO A 96 -11.17 27.84 13.22
CA PRO A 96 -11.70 29.12 12.76
C PRO A 96 -10.75 30.27 13.09
N ALA A 97 -10.71 31.27 12.21
CA ALA A 97 -9.97 32.52 12.39
C ALA A 97 -10.91 33.73 12.55
N ASP A 98 -10.41 34.82 13.10
CA ASP A 98 -11.20 36.03 13.42
C ASP A 98 -11.72 36.75 12.16
N ASP A 99 -11.10 36.53 11.01
CA ASP A 99 -11.52 37.07 9.71
C ASP A 99 -12.62 36.26 9.04
N GLY A 100 -13.16 35.23 9.72
CA GLY A 100 -14.16 34.30 9.23
C GLY A 100 -13.61 33.16 8.39
N THR A 101 -12.30 33.12 8.10
CA THR A 101 -11.69 31.98 7.38
C THR A 101 -11.57 30.76 8.28
N LEU A 102 -11.42 29.58 7.65
CA LEU A 102 -11.24 28.30 8.33
C LEU A 102 -9.92 27.68 7.89
N ALA A 103 -9.04 27.42 8.83
CA ALA A 103 -7.85 26.62 8.58
C ALA A 103 -8.19 25.13 8.67
N VAL A 104 -7.59 24.32 7.79
CA VAL A 104 -7.79 22.86 7.71
C VAL A 104 -6.44 22.16 7.80
N PHE A 105 -6.36 21.21 8.72
CA PHE A 105 -5.15 20.41 8.97
C PHE A 105 -5.45 18.93 8.87
N VAL A 106 -4.45 18.15 8.47
CA VAL A 106 -4.45 16.66 8.43
C VAL A 106 -3.17 16.11 9.06
N ALA A 107 -3.10 14.82 9.24
CA ALA A 107 -1.87 14.11 9.60
C ALA A 107 -1.15 14.74 10.80
N GLY A 108 -1.88 14.98 11.89
CA GLY A 108 -1.28 15.47 13.13
C GLY A 108 -0.74 16.90 13.06
N GLY A 109 -1.27 17.73 12.16
CA GLY A 109 -0.93 19.16 12.09
C GLY A 109 -0.39 19.62 10.74
N GLN A 110 -0.37 18.76 9.73
CA GLN A 110 -0.04 19.18 8.38
C GLN A 110 -1.13 20.08 7.82
N ARG A 111 -0.77 21.30 7.47
CA ARG A 111 -1.67 22.30 6.89
C ARG A 111 -2.09 21.89 5.49
N LEU A 112 -3.41 21.90 5.22
CA LEU A 112 -3.98 21.81 3.87
C LEU A 112 -4.59 23.14 3.41
N VAL A 113 -5.25 23.86 4.31
CA VAL A 113 -5.77 25.21 4.03
C VAL A 113 -5.38 26.14 5.16
N LEU A 114 -4.92 27.36 4.81
CA LEU A 114 -4.70 28.43 5.76
C LEU A 114 -5.13 29.75 5.13
N GLY A 115 -6.16 30.36 5.72
CA GLY A 115 -6.79 31.55 5.14
C GLY A 115 -7.30 31.25 3.73
N THR A 116 -6.78 31.94 2.73
CA THR A 116 -7.15 31.81 1.32
C THR A 116 -6.22 30.92 0.50
N GLN A 117 -5.27 30.24 1.16
CA GLN A 117 -4.27 29.42 0.47
C GLN A 117 -4.45 27.95 0.79
N SER A 118 -4.33 27.09 -0.24
CA SER A 118 -4.29 25.64 -0.11
C SER A 118 -2.89 25.09 -0.36
N THR A 119 -2.53 24.04 0.38
CA THR A 119 -1.31 23.26 0.16
C THR A 119 -1.71 21.94 -0.49
N ALA A 120 -1.11 21.61 -1.63
CA ALA A 120 -1.47 20.39 -2.36
C ALA A 120 -0.83 19.16 -1.73
N LEU A 121 -1.60 18.08 -1.66
CA LEU A 121 -1.07 16.73 -1.52
C LEU A 121 -0.57 16.25 -2.88
N ALA A 122 0.44 15.40 -2.87
CA ALA A 122 0.95 14.71 -4.03
C ALA A 122 0.92 13.20 -3.81
N PHE A 123 0.66 12.46 -4.87
CA PHE A 123 0.93 11.04 -4.91
C PHE A 123 2.43 10.85 -5.17
N ALA A 124 3.05 9.95 -4.44
CA ALA A 124 4.43 9.51 -4.64
C ALA A 124 4.48 7.98 -4.60
N SER A 125 5.50 7.38 -5.21
CA SER A 125 5.78 5.97 -4.97
C SER A 125 6.50 5.80 -3.63
N ASP A 126 6.29 4.63 -3.01
CA ASP A 126 7.04 4.27 -1.81
C ASP A 126 8.54 4.16 -2.13
N GLU A 127 9.39 4.60 -1.21
CA GLU A 127 10.84 4.63 -1.39
C GLU A 127 11.45 3.22 -1.53
N PHE A 128 10.85 2.22 -0.89
CA PHE A 128 11.38 0.85 -0.82
C PHE A 128 10.64 -0.12 -1.71
N ASP A 129 9.41 0.20 -2.07
CA ASP A 129 8.57 -0.61 -2.95
C ASP A 129 7.82 0.30 -3.93
N ILE A 130 8.39 0.47 -5.11
CA ILE A 130 7.81 1.33 -6.16
C ILE A 130 6.41 0.89 -6.62
N THR A 131 5.99 -0.33 -6.28
CA THR A 131 4.64 -0.83 -6.57
C THR A 131 3.60 -0.28 -5.58
N ARG A 132 4.04 0.36 -4.49
CA ARG A 132 3.19 0.96 -3.47
C ARG A 132 3.05 2.45 -3.65
N GLY A 133 1.86 2.95 -3.31
CA GLY A 133 1.60 4.38 -3.24
C GLY A 133 1.95 4.96 -1.87
N ALA A 134 2.44 6.19 -1.89
CA ALA A 134 2.64 7.02 -0.70
C ALA A 134 2.02 8.40 -0.93
N ILE A 135 1.70 9.08 0.15
CA ILE A 135 1.19 10.46 0.10
C ILE A 135 2.30 11.40 0.53
N ALA A 136 2.50 12.45 -0.24
CA ALA A 136 3.46 13.51 0.04
C ALA A 136 2.75 14.87 0.09
N VAL A 137 3.37 15.83 0.72
CA VAL A 137 3.00 17.25 0.67
C VAL A 137 3.99 17.99 -0.19
N GLN A 138 3.49 18.85 -1.04
CA GLN A 138 4.32 19.77 -1.80
C GLN A 138 4.48 21.06 -1.00
N ASP A 139 5.65 21.24 -0.39
CA ASP A 139 5.98 22.47 0.34
C ASP A 139 7.17 23.13 -0.32
N SER A 140 6.97 24.39 -0.76
CA SER A 140 8.02 25.23 -1.35
C SER A 140 8.85 24.55 -2.46
N GLY A 141 8.21 23.71 -3.27
CA GLY A 141 8.85 22.98 -4.38
C GLY A 141 9.51 21.65 -3.98
N THR A 142 9.47 21.27 -2.70
CA THR A 142 9.98 19.99 -2.21
C THR A 142 8.81 19.05 -1.88
N LEU A 143 8.91 17.80 -2.32
CA LEU A 143 7.97 16.73 -1.92
C LEU A 143 8.46 16.10 -0.62
N ARG A 144 7.62 16.12 0.39
CA ARG A 144 7.87 15.46 1.67
C ARG A 144 6.81 14.38 1.90
N THR A 145 7.22 13.13 1.89
CA THR A 145 6.34 11.98 2.17
C THR A 145 5.79 12.06 3.59
N LEU A 146 4.49 11.85 3.73
CA LEU A 146 3.80 11.73 5.02
C LEU A 146 3.80 10.27 5.45
N PRO A 147 4.18 9.96 6.70
CA PRO A 147 4.05 8.62 7.25
C PRO A 147 2.59 8.15 7.18
N SER A 148 2.36 6.92 6.70
CA SER A 148 1.01 6.34 6.62
C SER A 148 0.29 6.29 7.97
N SER A 149 1.04 6.14 9.06
CA SER A 149 0.52 6.16 10.43
C SER A 149 -0.13 7.51 10.82
N MET A 150 0.25 8.61 10.18
CA MET A 150 -0.34 9.92 10.40
C MET A 150 -1.62 10.15 9.58
N LEU A 151 -1.81 9.40 8.50
CA LEU A 151 -2.97 9.49 7.60
C LEU A 151 -4.08 8.51 8.01
N ALA A 152 -4.37 8.45 9.30
CA ALA A 152 -5.45 7.62 9.83
C ALA A 152 -6.82 8.19 9.43
N GLY A 153 -7.80 7.31 9.20
CA GLY A 153 -9.17 7.67 8.87
C GLY A 153 -9.38 8.05 7.40
N GLY A 154 -10.65 8.09 7.02
CA GLY A 154 -11.08 8.35 5.65
C GLY A 154 -10.62 7.31 4.63
N ARG A 155 -10.94 7.58 3.37
CA ARG A 155 -10.63 6.68 2.25
C ARG A 155 -9.11 6.48 2.06
N ILE A 156 -8.31 7.54 2.18
CA ILE A 156 -6.85 7.47 2.02
C ILE A 156 -6.23 6.57 3.10
N GLY A 157 -6.62 6.77 4.37
CA GLY A 157 -6.13 5.92 5.47
C GLY A 157 -6.51 4.45 5.29
N GLY A 158 -7.74 4.18 4.85
CA GLY A 158 -8.20 2.82 4.54
C GLY A 158 -7.39 2.16 3.41
N LEU A 159 -7.13 2.88 2.31
CA LEU A 159 -6.34 2.39 1.18
C LEU A 159 -4.88 2.12 1.57
N LEU A 160 -4.26 3.03 2.33
CA LEU A 160 -2.89 2.85 2.82
C LEU A 160 -2.77 1.66 3.78
N ARG A 161 -3.75 1.46 4.68
CA ARG A 161 -3.78 0.30 5.55
C ARG A 161 -3.96 -0.99 4.77
N PHE A 162 -4.91 -1.03 3.84
CA PHE A 162 -5.14 -2.20 2.98
C PHE A 162 -3.88 -2.58 2.20
N GLN A 163 -3.18 -1.59 1.62
CA GLN A 163 -1.91 -1.80 0.93
C GLN A 163 -0.81 -2.33 1.84
N ASN A 164 -0.60 -1.67 3.00
CA ASN A 164 0.57 -1.90 3.83
C ASN A 164 0.43 -3.10 4.78
N GLU A 165 -0.79 -3.45 5.14
CA GLU A 165 -1.10 -4.55 6.07
C GLU A 165 -1.75 -5.71 5.32
N ASP A 166 -2.99 -5.55 4.85
CA ASP A 166 -3.80 -6.66 4.35
C ASP A 166 -3.20 -7.34 3.11
N LEU A 167 -2.80 -6.57 2.09
CA LEU A 167 -2.17 -7.13 0.87
C LEU A 167 -0.77 -7.70 1.16
N THR A 168 -0.03 -7.09 2.08
CA THR A 168 1.28 -7.57 2.49
C THR A 168 1.16 -8.93 3.19
N ASP A 169 0.22 -9.05 4.13
CA ASP A 169 -0.04 -10.27 4.87
C ASP A 169 -0.57 -11.38 3.97
N ALA A 170 -1.48 -11.04 3.05
CA ALA A 170 -2.00 -11.99 2.05
C ALA A 170 -0.88 -12.53 1.15
N ARG A 171 0.01 -11.66 0.66
CA ARG A 171 1.16 -12.05 -0.17
C ARG A 171 2.13 -12.93 0.60
N ALA A 172 2.45 -12.56 1.83
CA ALA A 172 3.32 -13.34 2.70
C ALA A 172 2.72 -14.72 3.04
N ALA A 173 1.41 -14.78 3.33
CA ALA A 173 0.73 -16.04 3.59
C ALA A 173 0.72 -16.96 2.37
N LEU A 174 0.40 -16.42 1.19
CA LEU A 174 0.45 -17.16 -0.08
C LEU A 174 1.85 -17.70 -0.36
N GLY A 175 2.88 -16.88 -0.17
CA GLY A 175 4.28 -17.26 -0.35
C GLY A 175 4.72 -18.38 0.62
N ARG A 176 4.37 -18.28 1.90
CA ARG A 176 4.64 -19.33 2.90
C ARG A 176 3.96 -20.65 2.53
N MET A 177 2.69 -20.61 2.13
CA MET A 177 1.97 -21.83 1.70
C MET A 177 2.62 -22.47 0.47
N ALA A 178 2.98 -21.67 -0.53
CA ALA A 178 3.64 -22.15 -1.73
C ALA A 178 5.01 -22.78 -1.42
N ALA A 179 5.82 -22.11 -0.60
CA ALA A 179 7.13 -22.61 -0.19
C ALA A 179 7.03 -23.91 0.62
N ALA A 180 6.18 -23.95 1.64
CA ALA A 180 5.98 -25.15 2.46
C ALA A 180 5.50 -26.34 1.64
N PHE A 181 4.52 -26.13 0.76
CA PHE A 181 4.05 -27.20 -0.12
C PHE A 181 5.13 -27.69 -1.09
N SER A 182 5.84 -26.76 -1.74
CA SER A 182 6.89 -27.07 -2.70
C SER A 182 8.03 -27.86 -2.04
N THR A 183 8.46 -27.45 -0.86
CA THR A 183 9.49 -28.14 -0.08
C THR A 183 9.06 -29.56 0.24
N ARG A 184 7.88 -29.75 0.80
CA ARG A 184 7.36 -31.09 1.13
C ARG A 184 7.21 -32.00 -0.09
N ALA A 185 6.70 -31.47 -1.20
CA ALA A 185 6.56 -32.24 -2.44
C ALA A 185 7.93 -32.63 -3.01
N ASN A 186 8.91 -31.72 -2.98
CA ASN A 186 10.26 -31.96 -3.46
C ASN A 186 11.02 -32.98 -2.56
N GLU A 187 10.88 -32.87 -1.23
CA GLU A 187 11.41 -33.86 -0.30
C GLU A 187 10.87 -35.27 -0.59
N GLN A 188 9.54 -35.40 -0.76
CA GLN A 188 8.93 -36.68 -1.09
C GLN A 188 9.39 -37.20 -2.46
N GLN A 189 9.57 -36.30 -3.42
CA GLN A 189 10.07 -36.66 -4.76
C GLN A 189 11.54 -37.12 -4.70
N ALA A 190 12.36 -36.53 -3.87
CA ALA A 190 13.79 -36.88 -3.71
C ALA A 190 13.98 -38.28 -3.13
N LEU A 191 13.01 -38.80 -2.37
CA LEU A 191 13.02 -40.20 -1.89
C LEU A 191 12.75 -41.21 -2.99
N GLY A 192 12.24 -40.78 -4.13
CA GLY A 192 12.00 -41.66 -5.29
C GLY A 192 13.26 -41.87 -6.11
N LEU A 193 13.29 -43.00 -6.83
CA LEU A 193 14.29 -43.25 -7.86
C LEU A 193 13.71 -42.92 -9.24
N ASP A 194 14.51 -42.27 -10.08
CA ASP A 194 14.14 -42.07 -11.48
C ASP A 194 14.27 -43.41 -12.28
N LEU A 195 13.76 -43.45 -13.50
CA LEU A 195 13.81 -44.62 -14.38
C LEU A 195 15.05 -44.63 -15.29
N ARG A 196 16.01 -43.75 -15.06
CA ARG A 196 17.24 -43.65 -15.85
C ARG A 196 18.24 -44.74 -15.38
N ALA A 197 19.18 -45.05 -16.25
CA ALA A 197 20.29 -45.97 -15.93
C ALA A 197 21.62 -45.21 -15.94
N PRO A 198 22.34 -45.08 -14.81
CA PRO A 198 21.98 -45.58 -13.47
C PRO A 198 20.85 -44.74 -12.83
N PRO A 199 20.01 -45.34 -11.95
CA PRO A 199 18.92 -44.61 -11.31
C PRO A 199 19.46 -43.53 -10.37
N GLY A 200 18.90 -42.35 -10.45
CA GLY A 200 19.20 -41.22 -9.61
C GLY A 200 18.04 -40.85 -8.66
N ALA A 201 18.25 -39.95 -7.71
CA ALA A 201 17.19 -39.40 -6.89
C ALA A 201 16.20 -38.58 -7.78
N GLY A 202 14.94 -38.53 -7.38
CA GLY A 202 13.93 -37.75 -8.07
C GLY A 202 14.28 -36.26 -8.11
N ALA A 203 14.21 -35.65 -9.29
CA ALA A 203 14.43 -34.21 -9.43
C ALA A 203 13.31 -33.40 -8.76
N PRO A 204 13.58 -32.18 -8.28
CA PRO A 204 12.55 -31.30 -7.74
C PRO A 204 11.39 -31.09 -8.73
N MET A 205 10.17 -31.20 -8.24
CA MET A 205 8.95 -31.00 -9.03
C MET A 205 8.55 -29.53 -9.09
N PHE A 206 8.85 -28.78 -8.04
CA PHE A 206 8.53 -27.37 -7.92
C PHE A 206 9.79 -26.53 -7.73
N ALA A 207 9.81 -25.35 -8.32
CA ALA A 207 10.79 -24.32 -8.05
C ALA A 207 10.05 -23.07 -7.55
N PHE A 208 10.61 -22.41 -6.53
CA PHE A 208 10.13 -21.13 -6.04
C PHE A 208 11.31 -20.15 -5.95
N GLY A 209 11.01 -18.86 -6.08
CA GLY A 209 12.03 -17.81 -6.00
C GLY A 209 12.60 -17.66 -4.58
N ALA A 210 13.76 -17.03 -4.49
CA ALA A 210 14.31 -16.65 -3.18
C ALA A 210 13.38 -15.63 -2.50
N PRO A 211 13.24 -15.67 -1.17
CA PRO A 211 12.46 -14.69 -0.44
C PRO A 211 13.05 -13.28 -0.66
N LEU A 212 12.18 -12.31 -0.91
CA LEU A 212 12.53 -10.90 -1.04
C LEU A 212 12.22 -10.19 0.28
N ALA A 213 13.23 -9.58 0.89
CA ALA A 213 13.04 -8.70 2.03
C ALA A 213 13.19 -7.24 1.58
N LEU A 214 12.18 -6.43 1.87
CA LEU A 214 12.20 -5.00 1.63
C LEU A 214 12.38 -4.26 2.95
N ALA A 215 13.10 -3.13 2.92
CA ALA A 215 13.24 -2.28 4.09
C ALA A 215 11.87 -1.68 4.50
N SER A 216 11.65 -1.51 5.80
CA SER A 216 10.45 -0.84 6.29
C SER A 216 10.70 0.65 6.44
N GLN A 217 9.70 1.47 6.10
CA GLN A 217 9.73 2.91 6.35
C GLN A 217 9.88 3.25 7.84
N SER A 218 9.46 2.36 8.73
CA SER A 218 9.58 2.50 10.18
C SER A 218 10.97 2.19 10.73
N ASN A 219 11.91 1.71 9.90
CA ASN A 219 13.28 1.47 10.34
C ASN A 219 13.94 2.78 10.79
N ALA A 220 14.71 2.70 11.88
CA ALA A 220 15.42 3.86 12.40
C ALA A 220 16.43 4.42 11.40
N ARG A 221 16.53 5.74 11.33
CA ARG A 221 17.43 6.47 10.43
C ARG A 221 18.33 7.41 11.21
N ASP A 222 19.50 7.69 10.68
CA ASP A 222 20.40 8.73 11.18
C ASP A 222 19.93 10.14 10.78
N VAL A 223 20.65 11.16 11.23
CA VAL A 223 20.34 12.57 10.93
C VAL A 223 20.47 12.93 9.44
N ALA A 224 21.18 12.10 8.66
CA ALA A 224 21.31 12.24 7.22
C ALA A 224 20.24 11.44 6.44
N GLY A 225 19.36 10.73 7.14
CA GLY A 225 18.29 9.93 6.55
C GLY A 225 18.66 8.49 6.18
N ASN A 226 19.90 8.05 6.45
CA ASN A 226 20.32 6.68 6.17
C ASN A 226 19.83 5.72 7.27
N PHE A 227 19.53 4.47 6.89
CA PHE A 227 19.16 3.47 7.88
C PHE A 227 20.27 3.19 8.87
N ILE A 228 19.91 3.10 10.16
CA ILE A 228 20.80 2.71 11.24
C ILE A 228 20.69 1.19 11.43
N GLY A 229 21.77 0.50 11.13
CA GLY A 229 21.87 -0.95 11.31
C GLY A 229 21.58 -1.74 10.04
N SER A 230 22.00 -2.99 10.06
CA SER A 230 21.70 -4.01 9.05
C SER A 230 21.15 -5.25 9.72
N VAL A 231 20.13 -5.86 9.12
CA VAL A 231 19.63 -7.18 9.53
C VAL A 231 19.98 -8.15 8.42
N THR A 232 20.81 -9.14 8.75
CA THR A 232 21.08 -10.27 7.84
C THR A 232 20.16 -11.42 8.25
N MET A 233 19.21 -11.78 7.39
CA MET A 233 18.42 -12.98 7.57
C MET A 233 19.08 -14.13 6.83
N THR A 234 19.51 -15.16 7.58
CA THR A 234 19.96 -16.42 7.00
C THR A 234 18.85 -17.45 7.22
N ILE A 235 18.24 -17.92 6.13
CA ILE A 235 17.31 -19.04 6.20
C ILE A 235 18.15 -20.31 6.18
N ALA A 236 18.38 -20.88 7.35
CA ALA A 236 19.17 -22.11 7.50
C ALA A 236 18.37 -23.36 7.13
N ASP A 237 17.05 -23.32 7.26
CA ASP A 237 16.13 -24.41 6.98
C ASP A 237 14.80 -23.85 6.43
N ALA A 238 14.52 -24.10 5.15
CA ALA A 238 13.29 -23.69 4.51
C ALA A 238 12.06 -24.53 4.97
N THR A 239 12.29 -25.60 5.70
CA THR A 239 11.22 -26.45 6.27
C THR A 239 10.69 -25.92 7.60
N ALA A 240 11.38 -24.97 8.21
CA ALA A 240 10.99 -24.33 9.49
C ALA A 240 10.03 -23.12 9.29
N LEU A 241 9.66 -22.81 8.05
CA LEU A 241 8.65 -21.84 7.67
C LEU A 241 7.34 -22.56 7.38
#